data_2c4814f66eebc664cb38fd57aef5281d
#
_entry.id   2c4814f66eebc664cb38fd57aef5281d
#
_cell.length_a   1.000
_cell.length_b   1.000
_cell.length_c   1.000
_cell.angle_alpha   90.00
_cell.angle_beta   90.00
_cell.angle_gamma   90.00
#
_symmetry.space_group_name_H-M   'P 1'
#
loop_
_entity.id
_entity.type
_entity.pdbx_description
1 polymer ?
#
loop_
_entity_poly.entity_id
_entity_poly.type
_entity_poly.pdbx_seq_one_letter_code
_entity_poly.pdbx_strand_id
1 'polypeptide(L)'
;MLKKGLCGIIMVSLLIALFPVKQVSAAPNWKLVWSDEFDGTALNRSNWTPEIGTGSGGWGNNELQYYTDRSQNLQVTGGNLVITARKESYGGMNYTSARIKTQNLKSFTYGKIEARIKLPSGQGLWPAFWMLGSNISTVGWPYSGETDIMERVNNNPFVNGTVHWDAGGHAEYGRVSGNLDFSQYHVYSVEWDSKYIRWFVDGQQFNEFYIENGTGNTEEFQRPFFLLLNLAVGGNWPGAPNDSTPFPAQMLVDYVRVYQDNGQSSAISNGVYTLASKASGKVMDVIDVSMASGAKIQQWTNYTATNQQFRIESTGDGYYKLTAVHSGKVLDVPNSSTASGVQLQQWDDNGTNAQRWSIVDVGGGYYKLVSKANGLVVDVSGSSTADGAAVQQWTDNGTDAQKWALTKIN
;
A
#
# COMPACT_ATOMS: atom_id res chain seq x y z
N MET A 1 18.86 7.80 83.13
CA MET A 1 17.72 8.06 82.25
C MET A 1 18.16 7.94 80.75
N LEU A 2 17.91 6.79 80.13
CA LEU A 2 18.30 6.55 78.73
C LEU A 2 17.20 7.09 77.84
N LYS A 3 17.55 8.01 76.94
CA LYS A 3 16.65 8.39 75.82
C LYS A 3 16.91 7.44 74.64
N LYS A 4 15.87 6.68 74.27
CA LYS A 4 15.81 5.87 73.02
C LYS A 4 15.54 6.80 71.79
N GLY A 5 16.51 6.86 70.91
CA GLY A 5 16.29 7.50 69.57
C GLY A 5 15.60 6.55 68.66
N LEU A 6 14.46 7.00 68.08
CA LEU A 6 13.70 6.28 67.06
C LEU A 6 14.28 6.62 65.68
N CYS A 7 14.88 5.63 64.99
CA CYS A 7 15.39 5.79 63.67
C CYS A 7 14.24 5.52 62.67
N GLY A 8 13.72 6.57 62.06
CA GLY A 8 12.69 6.45 61.02
C GLY A 8 13.33 6.11 59.68
N ILE A 9 12.99 4.95 59.12
CA ILE A 9 13.37 4.54 57.77
C ILE A 9 12.39 5.23 56.79
N ILE A 10 12.90 6.19 56.02
CA ILE A 10 12.17 6.80 54.90
C ILE A 10 12.30 5.85 53.71
N MET A 11 11.18 5.18 53.34
CA MET A 11 11.05 4.38 52.14
C MET A 11 10.80 5.32 50.97
N VAL A 12 11.79 5.59 50.13
CA VAL A 12 11.62 6.33 48.87
C VAL A 12 11.07 5.38 47.82
N SER A 13 9.79 5.51 47.52
CA SER A 13 9.16 4.78 46.42
C SER A 13 9.58 5.40 45.09
N LEU A 14 10.46 4.72 44.35
CA LEU A 14 10.84 5.10 43.00
C LEU A 14 9.68 4.77 42.04
N LEU A 15 8.88 5.77 41.66
CA LEU A 15 7.93 5.63 40.57
C LEU A 15 8.72 5.57 39.25
N ILE A 16 8.89 4.37 38.69
CA ILE A 16 9.38 4.21 37.31
C ILE A 16 8.23 4.55 36.39
N ALA A 17 8.27 5.75 35.79
CA ALA A 17 7.39 6.11 34.70
C ALA A 17 7.72 5.22 33.47
N LEU A 18 6.87 4.24 33.21
CA LEU A 18 6.90 3.47 31.97
C LEU A 18 6.46 4.40 30.82
N PHE A 19 7.43 5.03 30.17
CA PHE A 19 7.17 5.65 28.87
C PHE A 19 6.86 4.53 27.88
N PRO A 20 5.76 4.63 27.08
CA PRO A 20 5.52 3.67 26.04
C PRO A 20 6.69 3.70 25.05
N VAL A 21 7.42 2.61 24.95
CA VAL A 21 8.43 2.42 23.91
C VAL A 21 7.68 2.48 22.59
N LYS A 22 7.87 3.55 21.82
CA LYS A 22 7.35 3.66 20.45
C LYS A 22 8.00 2.51 19.68
N GLN A 23 7.21 1.51 19.34
CA GLN A 23 7.67 0.35 18.58
C GLN A 23 8.15 0.86 17.23
N VAL A 24 9.46 0.84 17.00
CA VAL A 24 10.05 1.17 15.70
C VAL A 24 9.67 0.03 14.77
N SER A 25 8.70 0.28 13.88
CA SER A 25 8.44 -0.62 12.76
C SER A 25 9.73 -0.73 11.95
N ALA A 26 10.10 -1.93 11.53
CA ALA A 26 11.20 -2.10 10.59
C ALA A 26 10.94 -1.25 9.35
N ALA A 27 11.97 -0.63 8.79
CA ALA A 27 11.83 0.14 7.56
C ALA A 27 11.30 -0.78 6.45
N PRO A 28 10.34 -0.30 5.60
CA PRO A 28 9.78 -1.09 4.53
C PRO A 28 10.87 -1.55 3.56
N ASN A 29 10.78 -2.81 3.12
CA ASN A 29 11.68 -3.36 2.09
C ASN A 29 11.00 -3.23 0.73
N TRP A 30 11.12 -2.08 0.11
CA TRP A 30 10.47 -1.74 -1.15
C TRP A 30 10.97 -2.55 -2.33
N LYS A 31 10.08 -3.34 -2.96
CA LYS A 31 10.32 -4.04 -4.22
C LYS A 31 9.55 -3.37 -5.35
N LEU A 32 10.23 -3.02 -6.43
CA LEU A 32 9.60 -2.51 -7.65
C LEU A 32 8.66 -3.57 -8.24
N VAL A 33 7.38 -3.24 -8.37
CA VAL A 33 6.34 -4.12 -8.92
C VAL A 33 5.77 -3.63 -10.25
N TRP A 34 5.88 -2.32 -10.51
CA TRP A 34 5.50 -1.71 -11.77
C TRP A 34 6.25 -0.39 -11.98
N SER A 35 6.57 -0.09 -13.24
CA SER A 35 7.09 1.21 -13.63
C SER A 35 6.73 1.56 -15.06
N ASP A 36 6.81 2.86 -15.35
CA ASP A 36 6.95 3.41 -16.70
C ASP A 36 8.09 4.42 -16.65
N GLU A 37 9.20 4.10 -17.34
CA GLU A 37 10.43 4.90 -17.38
C GLU A 37 10.41 5.89 -18.55
N PHE A 38 9.37 5.88 -19.37
CA PHE A 38 9.21 6.73 -20.56
C PHE A 38 10.40 6.74 -21.53
N ASP A 39 11.15 5.62 -21.58
CA ASP A 39 12.31 5.44 -22.47
C ASP A 39 11.97 5.28 -23.96
N GLY A 40 10.69 5.15 -24.26
CA GLY A 40 10.17 4.97 -25.63
C GLY A 40 10.08 6.28 -26.41
N THR A 41 9.41 6.19 -27.57
CA THR A 41 9.09 7.33 -28.44
C THR A 41 7.60 7.63 -28.53
N ALA A 42 6.78 6.87 -27.80
CA ALA A 42 5.32 7.02 -27.75
C ALA A 42 4.80 6.57 -26.38
N LEU A 43 3.66 7.11 -25.97
CA LEU A 43 2.96 6.71 -24.75
C LEU A 43 2.61 5.22 -24.79
N ASN A 44 2.98 4.48 -23.76
CA ASN A 44 2.61 3.07 -23.62
C ASN A 44 1.12 2.94 -23.30
N ARG A 45 0.31 2.61 -24.31
CA ARG A 45 -1.14 2.47 -24.18
C ARG A 45 -1.60 1.26 -23.36
N SER A 46 -0.71 0.33 -23.02
CA SER A 46 -1.01 -0.74 -22.06
C SER A 46 -0.89 -0.28 -20.59
N ASN A 47 -0.30 0.90 -20.37
CA ASN A 47 -0.18 1.54 -19.06
C ASN A 47 -1.11 2.74 -18.94
N TRP A 48 -1.30 3.52 -20.00
CA TRP A 48 -1.95 4.83 -19.94
C TRP A 48 -3.02 5.03 -21.02
N THR A 49 -4.13 5.62 -20.59
CA THR A 49 -5.19 6.14 -21.45
C THR A 49 -5.27 7.65 -21.33
N PRO A 50 -5.10 8.43 -22.40
CA PRO A 50 -5.41 9.86 -22.39
C PRO A 50 -6.90 10.13 -22.22
N GLU A 51 -7.20 11.18 -21.47
CA GLU A 51 -8.55 11.74 -21.38
C GLU A 51 -8.68 12.93 -22.34
N ILE A 52 -9.79 12.99 -23.09
CA ILE A 52 -9.98 13.97 -24.16
C ILE A 52 -11.20 14.82 -23.85
N GLY A 53 -11.08 16.12 -24.09
CA GLY A 53 -12.19 17.06 -23.93
C GLY A 53 -12.06 17.98 -22.73
N THR A 54 -13.21 18.51 -22.29
CA THR A 54 -13.31 19.48 -21.19
C THR A 54 -13.91 18.87 -19.91
N GLY A 55 -14.30 17.60 -19.96
CA GLY A 55 -15.00 16.96 -18.85
C GLY A 55 -16.32 17.65 -18.48
N SER A 56 -16.98 17.18 -17.45
CA SER A 56 -18.17 17.82 -16.90
C SER A 56 -17.73 19.00 -16.00
N GLY A 57 -18.28 20.20 -16.26
CA GLY A 57 -17.97 21.40 -15.49
C GLY A 57 -16.47 21.76 -15.46
N GLY A 58 -15.74 21.59 -16.59
CA GLY A 58 -14.29 21.80 -16.61
C GLY A 58 -13.59 20.86 -15.64
N TRP A 59 -13.82 19.56 -15.78
CA TRP A 59 -13.31 18.50 -14.90
C TRP A 59 -13.69 18.65 -13.41
N GLY A 60 -14.82 19.32 -13.14
CA GLY A 60 -15.30 19.63 -11.80
C GLY A 60 -14.74 20.90 -11.18
N ASN A 61 -13.75 21.54 -11.79
CA ASN A 61 -12.99 22.67 -11.24
C ASN A 61 -13.07 23.94 -12.10
N ASN A 62 -13.95 23.99 -13.11
CA ASN A 62 -14.01 25.09 -14.10
C ASN A 62 -12.64 25.35 -14.79
N GLU A 63 -11.90 24.28 -15.07
CA GLU A 63 -10.64 24.33 -15.81
C GLU A 63 -10.86 24.84 -17.23
N LEU A 64 -9.88 25.54 -17.79
CA LEU A 64 -10.00 26.32 -19.03
C LEU A 64 -9.40 25.63 -20.25
N GLN A 65 -8.71 24.49 -20.11
CA GLN A 65 -8.12 23.76 -21.23
C GLN A 65 -9.06 22.73 -21.83
N TYR A 66 -8.80 22.40 -23.08
CA TYR A 66 -9.22 21.16 -23.72
C TYR A 66 -8.08 20.16 -23.61
N TYR A 67 -8.28 19.01 -22.98
CA TYR A 67 -7.28 17.93 -22.94
C TYR A 67 -7.28 17.18 -24.28
N THR A 68 -6.08 16.89 -24.78
CA THR A 68 -5.86 16.20 -26.05
C THR A 68 -4.76 15.15 -25.93
N ASP A 69 -4.72 14.20 -26.86
CA ASP A 69 -3.59 13.27 -27.04
C ASP A 69 -2.71 13.62 -28.24
N ARG A 70 -2.86 14.85 -28.79
CA ARG A 70 -2.02 15.35 -29.88
C ARG A 70 -0.56 15.46 -29.42
N SER A 71 0.36 15.22 -30.34
CA SER A 71 1.79 15.33 -30.06
C SER A 71 2.23 16.72 -29.58
N GLN A 72 1.47 17.79 -29.85
CA GLN A 72 1.71 19.12 -29.30
C GLN A 72 1.47 19.21 -27.78
N ASN A 73 0.65 18.33 -27.22
CA ASN A 73 0.29 18.34 -25.80
C ASN A 73 0.83 17.13 -25.03
N LEU A 74 1.05 15.99 -25.69
CA LEU A 74 1.42 14.73 -25.07
C LEU A 74 2.48 14.01 -25.89
N GLN A 75 3.69 13.90 -25.37
CA GLN A 75 4.81 13.22 -26.03
C GLN A 75 5.59 12.35 -25.05
N VAL A 76 6.22 11.31 -25.56
CA VAL A 76 7.32 10.61 -24.90
C VAL A 76 8.57 10.87 -25.73
N THR A 77 9.53 11.58 -25.18
CA THR A 77 10.75 11.99 -25.85
C THR A 77 11.86 12.31 -24.87
N GLY A 78 13.10 12.02 -25.23
CA GLY A 78 14.27 12.31 -24.41
C GLY A 78 14.25 11.64 -23.04
N GLY A 79 13.63 10.45 -22.92
CA GLY A 79 13.48 9.75 -21.64
C GLY A 79 12.46 10.39 -20.71
N ASN A 80 11.48 11.14 -21.24
CA ASN A 80 10.45 11.78 -20.44
C ASN A 80 9.08 11.65 -21.11
N LEU A 81 8.04 11.55 -20.27
CA LEU A 81 6.71 11.97 -20.65
C LEU A 81 6.68 13.51 -20.55
N VAL A 82 6.25 14.17 -21.64
CA VAL A 82 6.14 15.61 -21.73
C VAL A 82 4.67 16.00 -21.89
N ILE A 83 4.08 16.62 -20.88
CA ILE A 83 2.76 17.21 -20.93
C ILE A 83 2.92 18.70 -21.15
N THR A 84 2.37 19.22 -22.26
CA THR A 84 2.54 20.62 -22.67
C THR A 84 1.20 21.36 -22.69
N ALA A 85 1.07 22.34 -21.79
CA ALA A 85 -0.02 23.31 -21.84
C ALA A 85 0.29 24.40 -22.86
N ARG A 86 -0.69 24.75 -23.70
CA ARG A 86 -0.54 25.74 -24.78
C ARG A 86 -1.69 26.76 -24.76
N LYS A 87 -1.39 27.99 -25.12
CA LYS A 87 -2.38 29.02 -25.41
C LYS A 87 -2.71 28.93 -26.90
N GLU A 88 -3.78 28.26 -27.24
CA GLU A 88 -4.27 28.07 -28.61
C GLU A 88 -5.78 27.78 -28.58
N SER A 89 -6.50 28.20 -29.63
CA SER A 89 -7.92 27.87 -29.79
C SER A 89 -8.09 26.45 -30.30
N TYR A 90 -8.80 25.60 -29.53
CA TYR A 90 -9.09 24.24 -29.89
C TYR A 90 -10.34 23.73 -29.17
N GLY A 91 -11.27 23.09 -29.91
CA GLY A 91 -12.49 22.50 -29.32
C GLY A 91 -13.37 23.49 -28.54
N GLY A 92 -13.32 24.79 -28.89
CA GLY A 92 -14.08 25.84 -28.19
C GLY A 92 -13.39 26.42 -26.97
N MET A 93 -12.17 25.94 -26.62
CA MET A 93 -11.37 26.45 -25.51
C MET A 93 -10.19 27.28 -26.04
N ASN A 94 -9.61 28.12 -25.15
CA ASN A 94 -8.46 28.98 -25.49
C ASN A 94 -7.12 28.38 -25.04
N TYR A 95 -7.15 27.20 -24.43
CA TYR A 95 -5.97 26.48 -23.97
C TYR A 95 -6.12 24.99 -24.30
N THR A 96 -4.99 24.32 -24.53
CA THR A 96 -4.92 22.86 -24.65
C THR A 96 -3.88 22.32 -23.69
N SER A 97 -4.04 21.10 -23.25
CA SER A 97 -3.09 20.37 -22.42
C SER A 97 -3.29 18.86 -22.56
N ALA A 98 -2.75 18.06 -21.63
CA ALA A 98 -3.02 16.63 -21.57
C ALA A 98 -3.27 16.14 -20.13
N ARG A 99 -4.07 15.06 -20.05
CA ARG A 99 -4.37 14.27 -18.86
C ARG A 99 -4.37 12.81 -19.25
N ILE A 100 -3.65 11.98 -18.47
CA ILE A 100 -3.56 10.54 -18.70
C ILE A 100 -3.86 9.80 -17.41
N LYS A 101 -4.36 8.57 -17.54
CA LYS A 101 -4.70 7.71 -16.39
C LYS A 101 -4.39 6.26 -16.64
N THR A 102 -4.19 5.50 -15.54
CA THR A 102 -4.03 4.04 -15.60
C THR A 102 -5.35 3.27 -15.34
N GLN A 103 -6.49 3.95 -15.24
CA GLN A 103 -7.80 3.35 -14.98
C GLN A 103 -8.10 2.18 -15.91
N ASN A 104 -8.57 1.04 -15.36
CA ASN A 104 -8.84 -0.23 -16.06
C ASN A 104 -7.60 -0.91 -16.69
N LEU A 105 -6.42 -0.35 -16.54
CA LEU A 105 -5.16 -0.91 -17.02
C LEU A 105 -4.27 -1.35 -15.85
N LYS A 106 -4.04 -0.45 -14.87
CA LYS A 106 -3.27 -0.71 -13.66
C LYS A 106 -3.95 -0.04 -12.46
N SER A 107 -3.98 -0.76 -11.36
CA SER A 107 -4.41 -0.24 -10.06
C SER A 107 -3.61 -0.91 -8.95
N PHE A 108 -3.46 -0.23 -7.83
CA PHE A 108 -2.62 -0.67 -6.73
C PHE A 108 -3.37 -0.46 -5.41
N THR A 109 -3.13 -1.35 -4.46
CA THR A 109 -3.55 -1.19 -3.08
C THR A 109 -2.30 -1.25 -2.23
N TYR A 110 -2.02 -0.18 -1.48
CA TYR A 110 -0.82 0.01 -0.68
C TYR A 110 0.48 0.03 -1.51
N GLY A 111 1.55 0.41 -0.85
CA GLY A 111 2.87 0.47 -1.43
C GLY A 111 3.47 1.87 -1.41
N LYS A 112 4.64 2.01 -2.00
CA LYS A 112 5.24 3.30 -2.30
C LYS A 112 4.99 3.63 -3.76
N ILE A 113 4.32 4.74 -4.01
CA ILE A 113 4.04 5.25 -5.35
C ILE A 113 4.85 6.53 -5.51
N GLU A 114 5.71 6.59 -6.52
CA GLU A 114 6.58 7.74 -6.76
C GLU A 114 6.66 8.12 -8.24
N ALA A 115 6.87 9.40 -8.47
CA ALA A 115 7.23 9.94 -9.78
C ALA A 115 8.32 11.00 -9.64
N ARG A 116 9.26 11.03 -10.59
CA ARG A 116 10.28 12.08 -10.69
C ARG A 116 9.83 13.09 -11.72
N ILE A 117 9.52 14.31 -11.27
CA ILE A 117 8.83 15.31 -12.09
C ILE A 117 9.52 16.66 -11.96
N LYS A 118 9.63 17.38 -13.10
CA LYS A 118 9.95 18.80 -13.16
C LYS A 118 8.70 19.57 -13.53
N LEU A 119 8.33 20.54 -12.69
CA LEU A 119 7.06 21.26 -12.79
C LEU A 119 7.22 22.62 -13.45
N PRO A 120 6.25 23.05 -14.27
CA PRO A 120 6.19 24.43 -14.77
C PRO A 120 5.80 25.41 -13.65
N SER A 121 6.11 26.68 -13.86
CA SER A 121 5.68 27.79 -13.01
C SER A 121 4.94 28.83 -13.84
N GLY A 122 3.87 29.41 -13.31
CA GLY A 122 3.11 30.45 -13.96
C GLY A 122 1.70 30.58 -13.40
N GLN A 123 1.17 31.80 -13.36
CA GLN A 123 -0.21 32.04 -12.93
C GLN A 123 -1.20 31.21 -13.76
N GLY A 124 -2.13 30.52 -13.09
CA GLY A 124 -3.15 29.67 -13.73
C GLY A 124 -2.65 28.30 -14.18
N LEU A 125 -1.42 27.89 -13.87
CA LEU A 125 -0.94 26.53 -14.13
C LEU A 125 -1.17 25.66 -12.89
N TRP A 126 -1.63 24.41 -13.13
CA TRP A 126 -1.96 23.43 -12.08
C TRP A 126 -1.56 22.01 -12.52
N PRO A 127 -0.26 21.67 -12.42
CA PRO A 127 0.21 20.31 -12.57
C PRO A 127 -0.19 19.43 -11.39
N ALA A 128 -0.55 18.16 -11.66
CA ALA A 128 -0.90 17.17 -10.65
C ALA A 128 -0.39 15.77 -10.99
N PHE A 129 0.03 15.05 -9.94
CA PHE A 129 0.25 13.61 -9.89
C PHE A 129 -0.57 13.06 -8.72
N TRP A 130 -1.54 12.21 -9.00
CA TRP A 130 -2.59 11.85 -8.07
C TRP A 130 -3.23 10.50 -8.36
N MET A 131 -4.14 10.07 -7.50
CA MET A 131 -4.81 8.78 -7.59
C MET A 131 -6.31 8.92 -7.30
N LEU A 132 -7.12 8.06 -7.94
CA LEU A 132 -8.55 7.87 -7.64
C LEU A 132 -8.86 6.41 -7.38
N GLY A 133 -9.83 6.15 -6.50
CA GLY A 133 -10.32 4.80 -6.23
C GLY A 133 -10.87 4.14 -7.50
N SER A 134 -10.49 2.87 -7.73
CA SER A 134 -10.82 2.14 -8.96
C SER A 134 -12.32 1.92 -9.16
N ASN A 135 -13.13 2.07 -8.10
CA ASN A 135 -14.58 1.95 -8.11
C ASN A 135 -15.32 3.27 -8.45
N ILE A 136 -14.62 4.35 -8.81
CA ILE A 136 -15.20 5.68 -9.05
C ILE A 136 -16.36 5.66 -10.05
N SER A 137 -16.29 4.82 -11.09
CA SER A 137 -17.35 4.70 -12.09
C SER A 137 -18.66 4.14 -11.52
N THR A 138 -18.62 3.51 -10.35
CA THR A 138 -19.79 2.91 -9.68
C THR A 138 -20.30 3.79 -8.54
N VAL A 139 -19.38 4.33 -7.72
CA VAL A 139 -19.77 5.05 -6.50
C VAL A 139 -19.70 6.58 -6.66
N GLY A 140 -18.95 7.08 -7.64
CA GLY A 140 -18.71 8.50 -7.84
C GLY A 140 -17.70 9.10 -6.85
N TRP A 141 -17.44 10.40 -7.02
CA TRP A 141 -16.63 11.21 -6.12
C TRP A 141 -17.54 11.90 -5.07
N PRO A 142 -17.14 12.04 -3.79
CA PRO A 142 -15.86 11.62 -3.19
C PRO A 142 -15.85 10.17 -2.65
N TYR A 143 -16.90 9.38 -2.84
CA TYR A 143 -17.07 8.01 -2.31
C TYR A 143 -16.02 7.00 -2.80
N SER A 144 -15.30 7.32 -3.88
CA SER A 144 -14.19 6.50 -4.36
C SER A 144 -12.89 6.73 -3.58
N GLY A 145 -12.78 7.85 -2.89
CA GLY A 145 -11.52 8.38 -2.37
C GLY A 145 -10.63 8.96 -3.47
N GLU A 146 -9.81 9.95 -3.09
CA GLU A 146 -8.79 10.60 -3.90
C GLU A 146 -7.54 10.82 -3.06
N THR A 147 -6.36 10.66 -3.64
CA THR A 147 -5.08 10.94 -3.01
C THR A 147 -4.21 11.74 -3.97
N ASP A 148 -3.97 12.99 -3.63
CA ASP A 148 -3.08 13.88 -4.38
C ASP A 148 -1.67 13.74 -3.85
N ILE A 149 -0.82 13.05 -4.64
CA ILE A 149 0.58 12.83 -4.27
C ILE A 149 1.34 14.15 -4.38
N MET A 150 1.03 14.91 -5.43
CA MET A 150 1.64 16.20 -5.68
C MET A 150 0.69 17.07 -6.49
N GLU A 151 0.38 18.23 -5.97
CA GLU A 151 -0.26 19.33 -6.69
C GLU A 151 0.48 20.63 -6.46
N ARG A 152 0.57 21.43 -7.51
CA ARG A 152 1.12 22.77 -7.41
C ARG A 152 0.27 23.75 -8.17
N VAL A 153 -0.02 24.90 -7.59
CA VAL A 153 -0.72 25.99 -8.29
C VAL A 153 0.17 27.22 -8.44
N ASN A 154 0.11 27.82 -9.62
CA ASN A 154 0.74 29.11 -9.88
C ASN A 154 2.27 29.08 -9.69
N ASN A 155 2.77 30.06 -8.88
CA ASN A 155 4.18 30.19 -8.53
C ASN A 155 4.45 29.80 -7.07
N ASN A 156 3.58 28.99 -6.45
CA ASN A 156 3.79 28.56 -5.07
C ASN A 156 5.16 27.90 -4.93
N PRO A 157 5.93 28.24 -3.89
CA PRO A 157 7.27 27.68 -3.69
C PRO A 157 7.23 26.26 -3.09
N PHE A 158 6.05 25.67 -2.91
CA PHE A 158 5.79 24.36 -2.32
C PHE A 158 4.79 23.57 -3.17
N VAL A 159 4.65 22.28 -2.86
CA VAL A 159 3.57 21.42 -3.35
C VAL A 159 2.62 21.04 -2.23
N ASN A 160 1.38 20.68 -2.60
CA ASN A 160 0.36 20.16 -1.71
C ASN A 160 0.32 18.63 -1.84
N GLY A 161 0.04 17.94 -0.72
CA GLY A 161 -0.31 16.55 -0.66
C GLY A 161 -1.60 16.42 0.12
N THR A 162 -2.66 15.88 -0.49
CA THR A 162 -4.04 15.95 0.01
C THR A 162 -4.72 14.59 -0.13
N VAL A 163 -5.76 14.35 0.69
CA VAL A 163 -6.75 13.29 0.49
C VAL A 163 -8.14 13.89 0.52
N HIS A 164 -9.04 13.32 -0.30
CA HIS A 164 -10.47 13.64 -0.30
C HIS A 164 -11.28 12.35 -0.17
N TRP A 165 -12.32 12.35 0.69
CA TRP A 165 -13.14 11.17 0.95
C TRP A 165 -14.56 11.57 1.38
N ASP A 166 -15.45 10.57 1.59
CA ASP A 166 -16.78 10.79 2.12
C ASP A 166 -16.81 10.53 3.64
N ALA A 167 -17.03 11.58 4.42
CA ALA A 167 -17.27 11.50 5.86
C ALA A 167 -18.71 11.90 6.24
N GLY A 168 -19.70 11.46 5.44
CA GLY A 168 -21.07 11.96 5.49
C GLY A 168 -21.24 13.26 4.68
N GLY A 169 -20.38 13.45 3.70
CA GLY A 169 -20.17 14.58 2.81
C GLY A 169 -18.68 14.69 2.49
N HIS A 170 -18.32 15.51 1.49
CA HIS A 170 -16.94 15.71 1.12
C HIS A 170 -16.10 16.20 2.30
N ALA A 171 -15.07 15.44 2.61
CA ALA A 171 -14.02 15.79 3.57
C ALA A 171 -12.66 15.82 2.87
N GLU A 172 -11.76 16.66 3.37
CA GLU A 172 -10.39 16.77 2.87
C GLU A 172 -9.39 16.95 4.02
N TYR A 173 -8.16 16.48 3.79
CA TYR A 173 -7.04 16.74 4.69
C TYR A 173 -5.76 16.84 3.86
N GLY A 174 -5.03 17.95 4.03
CA GLY A 174 -3.80 18.21 3.29
C GLY A 174 -2.76 18.99 4.07
N ARG A 175 -1.51 18.94 3.58
CA ARG A 175 -0.37 19.72 4.06
C ARG A 175 0.49 20.14 2.87
N VAL A 176 1.33 21.11 3.09
CA VAL A 176 2.30 21.60 2.10
C VAL A 176 3.71 21.15 2.45
N SER A 177 4.53 20.95 1.42
CA SER A 177 5.95 20.69 1.57
C SER A 177 6.71 21.94 2.04
N GLY A 178 8.01 21.80 2.33
CA GLY A 178 8.93 22.93 2.35
C GLY A 178 9.08 23.59 0.97
N ASN A 179 9.80 24.70 0.89
CA ASN A 179 10.10 25.39 -0.37
C ASN A 179 11.02 24.51 -1.24
N LEU A 180 10.76 24.50 -2.55
CA LEU A 180 11.45 23.70 -3.55
C LEU A 180 11.97 24.59 -4.69
N ASP A 181 13.04 24.14 -5.34
CA ASP A 181 13.55 24.72 -6.59
C ASP A 181 12.94 24.02 -7.80
N PHE A 182 11.83 24.51 -8.32
CA PHE A 182 11.13 23.94 -9.46
C PHE A 182 11.86 24.06 -10.81
N SER A 183 13.06 24.64 -10.83
CA SER A 183 13.95 24.53 -11.99
C SER A 183 14.55 23.11 -12.12
N GLN A 184 14.46 22.29 -11.08
CA GLN A 184 14.99 20.93 -10.99
C GLN A 184 13.88 19.87 -11.01
N TYR A 185 14.28 18.62 -11.20
CA TYR A 185 13.39 17.48 -10.94
C TYR A 185 13.38 17.16 -9.45
N HIS A 186 12.20 16.83 -8.95
CA HIS A 186 12.00 16.32 -7.61
C HIS A 186 11.30 14.96 -7.67
N VAL A 187 11.51 14.13 -6.66
CA VAL A 187 10.79 12.86 -6.48
C VAL A 187 9.63 13.09 -5.51
N TYR A 188 8.42 13.00 -6.02
CA TYR A 188 7.19 13.08 -5.23
C TYR A 188 6.69 11.68 -4.97
N SER A 189 6.36 11.35 -3.72
CA SER A 189 5.88 10.02 -3.40
C SER A 189 4.91 9.98 -2.22
N VAL A 190 4.10 8.92 -2.20
CA VAL A 190 3.39 8.47 -1.00
C VAL A 190 3.88 7.09 -0.61
N GLU A 191 3.97 6.86 0.71
CA GLU A 191 4.02 5.53 1.29
C GLU A 191 2.65 5.26 1.92
N TRP A 192 1.98 4.25 1.42
CA TRP A 192 0.62 3.92 1.77
C TRP A 192 0.55 2.48 2.29
N ASP A 193 0.09 2.33 3.51
CA ASP A 193 -0.16 1.06 4.17
C ASP A 193 -1.59 1.01 4.74
N SER A 194 -1.98 -0.06 5.42
CA SER A 194 -3.31 -0.20 6.01
C SER A 194 -3.63 0.79 7.14
N LYS A 195 -2.62 1.53 7.62
CA LYS A 195 -2.75 2.45 8.77
C LYS A 195 -2.58 3.91 8.38
N TYR A 196 -1.70 4.18 7.43
CA TYR A 196 -1.30 5.55 7.09
C TYR A 196 -1.10 5.75 5.59
N ILE A 197 -1.33 6.96 5.14
CA ILE A 197 -0.79 7.52 3.90
C ILE A 197 0.21 8.60 4.32
N ARG A 198 1.46 8.54 3.84
CA ARG A 198 2.54 9.49 4.14
C ARG A 198 3.09 10.07 2.86
N TRP A 199 3.26 11.38 2.80
CA TRP A 199 3.74 12.09 1.63
C TRP A 199 5.19 12.52 1.80
N PHE A 200 5.95 12.44 0.72
CA PHE A 200 7.37 12.77 0.70
C PHE A 200 7.72 13.59 -0.54
N VAL A 201 8.68 14.51 -0.39
CA VAL A 201 9.43 15.11 -1.49
C VAL A 201 10.90 14.84 -1.25
N ASP A 202 11.58 14.25 -2.25
CA ASP A 202 13.00 13.87 -2.18
C ASP A 202 13.34 13.06 -0.90
N GLY A 203 12.43 12.18 -0.51
CA GLY A 203 12.54 11.36 0.68
C GLY A 203 12.26 12.06 2.02
N GLN A 204 11.93 13.35 2.01
CA GLN A 204 11.55 14.09 3.23
C GLN A 204 10.02 14.06 3.40
N GLN A 205 9.56 13.48 4.49
CA GLN A 205 8.14 13.42 4.83
C GLN A 205 7.63 14.83 5.18
N PHE A 206 6.48 15.21 4.61
CA PHE A 206 5.82 16.49 4.93
C PHE A 206 4.36 16.36 5.37
N ASN A 207 3.72 15.20 5.11
CA ASN A 207 2.34 14.96 5.52
C ASN A 207 2.17 13.50 5.96
N GLU A 208 1.16 13.24 6.81
CA GLU A 208 0.74 11.91 7.23
C GLU A 208 -0.76 11.94 7.54
N PHE A 209 -1.49 10.93 7.07
CA PHE A 209 -2.92 10.77 7.31
C PHE A 209 -3.23 9.35 7.80
N TYR A 210 -3.99 9.23 8.90
CA TYR A 210 -4.31 7.96 9.54
C TYR A 210 -5.61 7.38 8.99
N ILE A 211 -5.56 6.10 8.55
CA ILE A 211 -6.67 5.41 7.86
C ILE A 211 -6.97 4.01 8.44
N GLU A 212 -6.38 3.64 9.57
CA GLU A 212 -6.50 2.28 10.11
C GLU A 212 -7.96 1.92 10.41
N ASN A 213 -8.43 0.76 9.91
CA ASN A 213 -9.77 0.21 10.12
C ASN A 213 -10.91 1.17 9.70
N GLY A 214 -10.69 2.05 8.71
CA GLY A 214 -11.70 3.02 8.27
C GLY A 214 -12.02 4.10 9.29
N THR A 215 -11.09 4.40 10.21
CA THR A 215 -11.27 5.45 11.21
C THR A 215 -11.60 6.78 10.55
N GLY A 216 -12.72 7.40 10.90
CA GLY A 216 -13.17 8.65 10.29
C GLY A 216 -13.80 8.47 8.91
N ASN A 217 -14.38 7.30 8.63
CA ASN A 217 -14.99 6.90 7.34
C ASN A 217 -13.97 6.91 6.20
N THR A 218 -12.78 6.35 6.42
CA THR A 218 -11.67 6.32 5.45
C THR A 218 -11.52 4.96 4.76
N GLU A 219 -12.61 4.20 4.65
CA GLU A 219 -12.64 2.86 4.03
C GLU A 219 -12.24 2.87 2.56
N GLU A 220 -12.40 4.00 1.88
CA GLU A 220 -12.00 4.19 0.48
C GLU A 220 -10.52 3.91 0.31
N PHE A 221 -9.68 4.36 1.27
CA PHE A 221 -8.23 4.17 1.22
C PHE A 221 -7.76 2.76 1.56
N GLN A 222 -8.68 1.82 1.78
CA GLN A 222 -8.38 0.38 1.92
C GLN A 222 -8.63 -0.40 0.61
N ARG A 223 -8.87 0.29 -0.51
CA ARG A 223 -9.26 -0.26 -1.81
C ARG A 223 -8.22 0.08 -2.88
N PRO A 224 -8.29 -0.55 -4.08
CA PRO A 224 -7.36 -0.23 -5.17
C PRO A 224 -7.57 1.18 -5.73
N PHE A 225 -6.47 1.87 -6.04
CA PHE A 225 -6.44 3.17 -6.70
C PHE A 225 -5.68 3.08 -8.03
N PHE A 226 -6.08 3.88 -9.00
CA PHE A 226 -5.36 4.09 -10.26
C PHE A 226 -4.69 5.47 -10.28
N LEU A 227 -3.66 5.62 -11.13
CA LEU A 227 -2.83 6.82 -11.20
C LEU A 227 -3.32 7.80 -12.26
N LEU A 228 -3.10 9.09 -12.02
CA LEU A 228 -3.35 10.18 -12.97
C LEU A 228 -2.17 11.15 -13.01
N LEU A 229 -1.95 11.72 -14.19
CA LEU A 229 -1.00 12.81 -14.45
C LEU A 229 -1.69 13.83 -15.36
N ASN A 230 -1.65 15.10 -14.98
CA ASN A 230 -2.17 16.18 -15.83
C ASN A 230 -1.47 17.51 -15.57
N LEU A 231 -1.64 18.44 -16.51
CA LEU A 231 -1.32 19.84 -16.36
C LEU A 231 -2.58 20.65 -16.69
N ALA A 232 -3.34 21.03 -15.67
CA ALA A 232 -4.52 21.87 -15.85
C ALA A 232 -4.13 23.33 -16.09
N VAL A 233 -5.02 24.08 -16.74
CA VAL A 233 -4.87 25.50 -17.00
C VAL A 233 -6.13 26.21 -16.52
N GLY A 234 -5.97 27.14 -15.60
CA GLY A 234 -7.08 27.82 -14.94
C GLY A 234 -7.84 26.92 -13.99
N GLY A 235 -8.97 27.38 -13.52
CA GLY A 235 -9.84 26.68 -12.60
C GLY A 235 -10.10 27.45 -11.32
N ASN A 236 -10.92 26.87 -10.45
CA ASN A 236 -11.35 27.50 -9.20
C ASN A 236 -10.17 27.82 -8.27
N TRP A 237 -9.17 26.96 -8.22
CA TRP A 237 -8.05 27.11 -7.29
C TRP A 237 -6.91 27.98 -7.82
N PRO A 238 -6.32 27.73 -9.01
CA PRO A 238 -5.23 28.57 -9.52
C PRO A 238 -5.71 29.92 -10.05
N GLY A 239 -7.01 30.07 -10.36
CA GLY A 239 -7.53 31.20 -11.13
C GLY A 239 -7.11 31.13 -12.60
N ALA A 240 -7.46 32.16 -13.38
CA ALA A 240 -7.10 32.22 -14.79
C ALA A 240 -5.61 32.56 -15.01
N PRO A 241 -5.00 32.05 -16.13
CA PRO A 241 -3.73 32.57 -16.61
C PRO A 241 -3.79 34.06 -16.90
N ASN A 242 -2.65 34.71 -16.83
CA ASN A 242 -2.50 36.14 -17.20
C ASN A 242 -1.38 36.33 -18.25
N ASP A 243 -1.05 37.56 -18.57
CA ASP A 243 -0.05 37.85 -19.61
C ASP A 243 1.39 37.46 -19.22
N SER A 244 1.67 37.21 -17.94
CA SER A 244 2.96 36.72 -17.47
C SER A 244 3.06 35.21 -17.48
N THR A 245 1.94 34.48 -17.72
CA THR A 245 1.95 33.01 -17.76
C THR A 245 2.72 32.52 -18.97
N PRO A 246 3.82 31.77 -18.79
CA PRO A 246 4.61 31.28 -19.90
C PRO A 246 3.85 30.18 -20.65
N PHE A 247 3.65 30.38 -21.96
CA PHE A 247 3.18 29.35 -22.87
C PHE A 247 4.12 29.21 -24.07
N PRO A 248 4.46 27.96 -24.50
CA PRO A 248 4.04 26.70 -23.91
C PRO A 248 4.67 26.43 -22.56
N ALA A 249 3.90 25.83 -21.63
CA ALA A 249 4.38 25.39 -20.32
C ALA A 249 4.47 23.85 -20.29
N GLN A 250 5.53 23.30 -19.71
CA GLN A 250 5.78 21.86 -19.76
C GLN A 250 5.95 21.25 -18.37
N MET A 251 5.24 20.15 -18.12
CA MET A 251 5.49 19.22 -17.04
C MET A 251 6.27 18.04 -17.62
N LEU A 252 7.46 17.77 -17.07
CA LEU A 252 8.33 16.68 -17.52
C LEU A 252 8.32 15.58 -16.47
N VAL A 253 7.96 14.36 -16.86
CA VAL A 253 7.95 13.19 -15.98
C VAL A 253 9.01 12.20 -16.46
N ASP A 254 10.06 12.00 -15.65
CA ASP A 254 11.15 11.10 -15.94
C ASP A 254 10.70 9.64 -15.78
N TYR A 255 10.04 9.33 -14.67
CA TYR A 255 9.45 8.02 -14.44
C TYR A 255 8.24 8.09 -13.50
N VAL A 256 7.44 7.02 -13.54
CA VAL A 256 6.49 6.66 -12.48
C VAL A 256 6.79 5.23 -12.04
N ARG A 257 6.94 5.02 -10.74
CA ARG A 257 7.29 3.72 -10.14
C ARG A 257 6.38 3.36 -9.00
N VAL A 258 6.00 2.10 -8.91
CA VAL A 258 5.23 1.55 -7.80
C VAL A 258 6.03 0.42 -7.18
N TYR A 259 6.20 0.50 -5.88
CA TYR A 259 6.85 -0.50 -5.06
C TYR A 259 5.86 -1.07 -4.07
N GLN A 260 5.97 -2.35 -3.80
CA GLN A 260 5.31 -2.97 -2.65
C GLN A 260 6.35 -3.39 -1.62
N ASP A 261 5.98 -3.28 -0.34
CA ASP A 261 6.84 -3.77 0.72
C ASP A 261 6.87 -5.29 0.69
N ASN A 262 8.08 -5.87 0.50
CA ASN A 262 8.27 -7.31 0.61
C ASN A 262 8.00 -7.86 2.02
N GLY A 263 7.85 -6.99 3.01
CA GLY A 263 7.47 -7.32 4.39
C GLY A 263 5.98 -7.10 4.68
N GLN A 264 5.24 -6.44 3.75
CA GLN A 264 3.80 -6.27 3.88
C GLN A 264 3.08 -7.15 2.87
N SER A 265 2.52 -8.23 3.33
CA SER A 265 1.50 -8.97 2.60
C SER A 265 0.34 -8.03 2.28
N SER A 266 -0.28 -8.17 1.11
CA SER A 266 -1.66 -7.75 0.95
C SER A 266 -2.42 -8.22 2.20
N ALA A 267 -2.97 -7.26 2.98
CA ALA A 267 -3.56 -7.61 4.27
C ALA A 267 -4.61 -8.70 4.05
N ILE A 268 -4.31 -9.91 4.50
CA ILE A 268 -5.26 -11.01 4.43
C ILE A 268 -6.44 -10.64 5.32
N SER A 269 -7.61 -10.48 4.73
CA SER A 269 -8.81 -10.14 5.49
C SER A 269 -9.11 -11.23 6.53
N ASN A 270 -9.55 -10.84 7.71
CA ASN A 270 -9.97 -11.82 8.71
C ASN A 270 -11.04 -12.77 8.13
N GLY A 271 -10.93 -14.04 8.43
CA GLY A 271 -11.85 -15.04 7.89
C GLY A 271 -11.34 -16.48 8.06
N VAL A 272 -12.11 -17.43 7.53
CA VAL A 272 -11.73 -18.84 7.50
C VAL A 272 -11.16 -19.18 6.13
N TYR A 273 -10.05 -19.91 6.11
CA TYR A 273 -9.31 -20.26 4.89
C TYR A 273 -8.87 -21.72 4.89
N THR A 274 -8.74 -22.28 3.71
CA THR A 274 -7.85 -23.43 3.45
C THR A 274 -6.52 -22.89 2.92
N LEU A 275 -5.41 -23.56 3.28
CA LEU A 275 -4.06 -23.23 2.84
C LEU A 275 -3.52 -24.37 2.01
N ALA A 276 -3.47 -24.23 0.68
CA ALA A 276 -3.02 -25.27 -0.23
C ALA A 276 -1.55 -25.04 -0.65
N SER A 277 -0.71 -26.06 -0.50
CA SER A 277 0.68 -26.04 -0.95
C SER A 277 0.74 -25.92 -2.48
N LYS A 278 1.56 -24.99 -2.99
CA LYS A 278 1.81 -24.85 -4.43
C LYS A 278 2.46 -26.09 -5.04
N ALA A 279 3.31 -26.79 -4.27
CA ALA A 279 4.03 -27.97 -4.76
C ALA A 279 3.11 -29.17 -4.99
N SER A 280 2.05 -29.32 -4.20
CA SER A 280 1.22 -30.53 -4.20
C SER A 280 -0.27 -30.29 -4.48
N GLY A 281 -0.77 -29.07 -4.28
CA GLY A 281 -2.20 -28.76 -4.25
C GLY A 281 -2.93 -29.27 -3.00
N LYS A 282 -2.24 -29.97 -2.09
CA LYS A 282 -2.80 -30.48 -0.84
C LYS A 282 -2.89 -29.38 0.21
N VAL A 283 -3.84 -29.52 1.13
CA VAL A 283 -4.08 -28.47 2.14
C VAL A 283 -3.40 -28.80 3.47
N MET A 284 -3.09 -27.75 4.22
CA MET A 284 -2.66 -27.84 5.61
C MET A 284 -3.74 -28.53 6.44
N ASP A 285 -3.33 -29.49 7.29
CA ASP A 285 -4.22 -30.43 7.98
C ASP A 285 -3.69 -30.72 9.39
N VAL A 286 -4.57 -30.71 10.37
CA VAL A 286 -4.24 -31.21 11.72
C VAL A 286 -4.46 -32.73 11.76
N ILE A 287 -3.40 -33.48 12.04
CA ILE A 287 -3.40 -34.95 12.02
C ILE A 287 -4.55 -35.54 12.85
N ASP A 288 -5.20 -36.58 12.31
CA ASP A 288 -6.25 -37.36 12.98
C ASP A 288 -7.44 -36.54 13.53
N VAL A 289 -7.68 -35.33 12.99
CA VAL A 289 -8.70 -34.39 13.51
C VAL A 289 -8.54 -34.16 15.03
N SER A 290 -7.31 -34.22 15.50
CA SER A 290 -6.98 -34.22 16.93
C SER A 290 -7.39 -32.88 17.60
N MET A 291 -7.99 -32.99 18.78
CA MET A 291 -8.33 -31.84 19.65
C MET A 291 -7.18 -31.48 20.62
N ALA A 292 -6.12 -32.28 20.68
CA ALA A 292 -5.08 -32.14 21.68
C ALA A 292 -4.07 -31.03 21.31
N SER A 293 -3.57 -30.30 22.31
CA SER A 293 -2.36 -29.47 22.18
C SER A 293 -1.16 -30.37 21.88
N GLY A 294 -0.31 -29.94 20.92
CA GLY A 294 0.84 -30.73 20.45
C GLY A 294 0.54 -31.60 19.23
N ALA A 295 -0.72 -31.70 18.77
CA ALA A 295 -1.06 -32.44 17.55
C ALA A 295 -0.34 -31.80 16.35
N LYS A 296 0.28 -32.65 15.52
CA LYS A 296 1.15 -32.20 14.44
C LYS A 296 0.37 -31.72 13.23
N ILE A 297 1.04 -30.86 12.44
CA ILE A 297 0.51 -30.34 11.18
C ILE A 297 1.16 -31.13 10.04
N GLN A 298 0.31 -31.54 9.10
CA GLN A 298 0.69 -32.25 7.87
C GLN A 298 0.02 -31.61 6.66
N GLN A 299 0.33 -32.00 5.46
CA GLN A 299 -0.52 -31.79 4.30
C GLN A 299 -1.38 -33.01 4.00
N TRP A 300 -2.58 -32.79 3.50
CA TRP A 300 -3.51 -33.84 3.13
C TRP A 300 -4.39 -33.44 1.95
N THR A 301 -4.96 -34.45 1.26
CA THR A 301 -5.99 -34.22 0.23
C THR A 301 -7.13 -33.37 0.83
N ASN A 302 -7.59 -32.36 0.11
CA ASN A 302 -8.65 -31.46 0.59
C ASN A 302 -10.01 -32.17 0.61
N TYR A 303 -10.58 -32.35 1.78
CA TYR A 303 -11.94 -32.87 2.01
C TYR A 303 -12.87 -31.79 2.58
N THR A 304 -12.44 -30.54 2.62
CA THR A 304 -13.21 -29.43 3.22
C THR A 304 -13.56 -29.65 4.71
N ALA A 305 -12.83 -30.53 5.39
CA ALA A 305 -13.03 -30.83 6.80
C ALA A 305 -12.51 -29.67 7.70
N THR A 306 -13.09 -29.51 8.88
CA THR A 306 -12.79 -28.38 9.76
C THR A 306 -11.37 -28.39 10.34
N ASN A 307 -10.67 -29.55 10.36
CA ASN A 307 -9.25 -29.66 10.71
C ASN A 307 -8.30 -29.22 9.57
N GLN A 308 -8.86 -28.90 8.39
CA GLN A 308 -8.19 -28.35 7.23
C GLN A 308 -8.50 -26.86 7.03
N GLN A 309 -9.28 -26.30 7.94
CA GLN A 309 -9.72 -24.91 7.90
C GLN A 309 -9.09 -24.13 9.05
N PHE A 310 -8.53 -22.98 8.71
CA PHE A 310 -7.89 -22.11 9.68
C PHE A 310 -8.53 -20.73 9.65
N ARG A 311 -8.95 -20.25 10.80
CA ARG A 311 -9.34 -18.84 10.98
C ARG A 311 -8.09 -18.00 11.03
N ILE A 312 -7.92 -17.13 10.06
CA ILE A 312 -6.83 -16.15 10.01
C ILE A 312 -7.35 -14.84 10.59
N GLU A 313 -6.67 -14.32 11.60
CA GLU A 313 -7.03 -13.08 12.29
C GLU A 313 -5.78 -12.22 12.46
N SER A 314 -5.87 -10.93 12.04
CA SER A 314 -4.81 -9.96 12.26
C SER A 314 -4.62 -9.71 13.75
N THR A 315 -3.36 -9.62 14.20
CA THR A 315 -3.00 -9.25 15.57
C THR A 315 -2.76 -7.75 15.75
N GLY A 316 -2.94 -6.96 14.67
CA GLY A 316 -2.85 -5.49 14.69
C GLY A 316 -1.41 -4.95 14.59
N ASP A 317 -0.41 -5.82 14.56
CA ASP A 317 1.02 -5.47 14.50
C ASP A 317 1.72 -5.98 13.22
N GLY A 318 0.93 -6.23 12.14
CA GLY A 318 1.42 -6.77 10.86
C GLY A 318 1.55 -8.30 10.85
N TYR A 319 1.14 -8.98 11.92
CA TYR A 319 1.14 -10.43 12.01
C TYR A 319 -0.28 -10.99 12.09
N TYR A 320 -0.37 -12.30 11.94
CA TYR A 320 -1.63 -13.05 11.97
C TYR A 320 -1.52 -14.21 12.93
N LYS A 321 -2.66 -14.57 13.49
CA LYS A 321 -2.90 -15.80 14.22
C LYS A 321 -3.71 -16.74 13.31
N LEU A 322 -3.30 -18.00 13.19
CA LEU A 322 -4.00 -19.03 12.44
C LEU A 322 -4.60 -20.02 13.42
N THR A 323 -5.92 -20.01 13.58
CA THR A 323 -6.64 -20.87 14.53
C THR A 323 -7.35 -22.00 13.77
N ALA A 324 -7.03 -23.25 14.06
CA ALA A 324 -7.73 -24.40 13.50
C ALA A 324 -9.20 -24.41 13.92
N VAL A 325 -10.11 -24.47 12.93
CA VAL A 325 -11.55 -24.29 13.17
C VAL A 325 -12.14 -25.37 14.08
N HIS A 326 -11.71 -26.64 13.92
CA HIS A 326 -12.23 -27.77 14.69
C HIS A 326 -11.85 -27.73 16.17
N SER A 327 -10.62 -27.28 16.49
CA SER A 327 -10.07 -27.39 17.84
C SER A 327 -9.99 -26.06 18.60
N GLY A 328 -10.07 -24.92 17.89
CA GLY A 328 -9.84 -23.60 18.45
C GLY A 328 -8.38 -23.34 18.85
N LYS A 329 -7.45 -24.27 18.52
CA LYS A 329 -6.01 -24.11 18.82
C LYS A 329 -5.28 -23.42 17.66
N VAL A 330 -4.15 -22.78 17.98
CA VAL A 330 -3.42 -21.99 17.00
C VAL A 330 -2.22 -22.73 16.43
N LEU A 331 -1.85 -22.42 15.19
CA LEU A 331 -0.62 -22.87 14.55
C LEU A 331 0.59 -22.40 15.34
N ASP A 332 1.47 -23.33 15.75
CA ASP A 332 2.52 -23.10 16.73
C ASP A 332 3.84 -23.77 16.34
N VAL A 333 4.94 -23.07 16.66
CA VAL A 333 6.29 -23.64 16.60
C VAL A 333 6.61 -24.28 17.95
N PRO A 334 6.76 -25.62 18.03
CA PRO A 334 7.03 -26.30 19.30
C PRO A 334 8.21 -25.70 20.07
N ASN A 335 7.98 -25.39 21.36
CA ASN A 335 8.97 -24.82 22.27
C ASN A 335 9.66 -23.53 21.76
N SER A 336 9.00 -22.77 20.90
CA SER A 336 9.58 -21.60 20.23
C SER A 336 10.94 -21.89 19.56
N SER A 337 11.11 -23.08 18.99
CA SER A 337 12.36 -23.54 18.41
C SER A 337 12.82 -22.63 17.28
N THR A 338 14.12 -22.39 17.19
CA THR A 338 14.77 -21.65 16.10
C THR A 338 15.40 -22.55 15.03
N ALA A 339 15.28 -23.88 15.17
CA ALA A 339 15.87 -24.84 14.25
C ALA A 339 14.99 -25.06 13.01
N SER A 340 15.61 -25.16 11.82
CA SER A 340 14.95 -25.66 10.61
C SER A 340 14.59 -27.14 10.77
N GLY A 341 13.50 -27.57 10.12
CA GLY A 341 13.04 -28.97 10.13
C GLY A 341 12.15 -29.35 11.31
N VAL A 342 11.78 -28.36 12.13
CA VAL A 342 10.85 -28.60 13.25
C VAL A 342 9.42 -28.65 12.70
N GLN A 343 8.77 -29.81 12.84
CA GLN A 343 7.36 -29.97 12.44
C GLN A 343 6.47 -29.11 13.32
N LEU A 344 5.60 -28.33 12.67
CA LEU A 344 4.62 -27.48 13.34
C LEU A 344 3.55 -28.31 14.05
N GLN A 345 2.88 -27.67 14.99
CA GLN A 345 1.80 -28.27 15.78
C GLN A 345 0.66 -27.27 15.97
N GLN A 346 -0.47 -27.73 16.48
CA GLN A 346 -1.45 -26.86 17.10
C GLN A 346 -1.21 -26.78 18.61
N TRP A 347 -1.45 -25.62 19.21
CA TRP A 347 -1.31 -25.40 20.65
C TRP A 347 -2.34 -24.39 21.16
N ASP A 348 -2.59 -24.36 22.47
CA ASP A 348 -3.41 -23.31 23.07
C ASP A 348 -2.79 -21.93 22.83
N ASP A 349 -3.61 -20.91 22.53
CA ASP A 349 -3.10 -19.54 22.32
C ASP A 349 -2.49 -18.99 23.62
N ASN A 350 -1.19 -18.81 23.62
CA ASN A 350 -0.43 -18.28 24.76
C ASN A 350 0.20 -16.92 24.46
N GLY A 351 -0.13 -16.30 23.31
CA GLY A 351 0.29 -14.96 22.92
C GLY A 351 1.76 -14.82 22.51
N THR A 352 2.54 -15.91 22.43
CA THR A 352 3.96 -15.86 22.09
C THR A 352 4.21 -15.62 20.60
N ASN A 353 5.41 -15.18 20.24
CA ASN A 353 5.82 -15.00 18.86
C ASN A 353 5.86 -16.31 18.06
N ALA A 354 5.95 -17.48 18.72
CA ALA A 354 5.89 -18.80 18.07
C ALA A 354 4.52 -19.09 17.42
N GLN A 355 3.50 -18.31 17.75
CA GLN A 355 2.12 -18.42 17.28
C GLN A 355 1.70 -17.23 16.39
N ARG A 356 2.68 -16.43 15.94
CA ARG A 356 2.45 -15.24 15.12
C ARG A 356 3.20 -15.36 13.81
N TRP A 357 2.49 -15.09 12.73
CA TRP A 357 2.94 -15.33 11.36
C TRP A 357 2.74 -14.09 10.51
N SER A 358 3.77 -13.63 9.81
CA SER A 358 3.53 -12.73 8.70
C SER A 358 3.14 -13.55 7.45
N ILE A 359 2.18 -13.04 6.68
CA ILE A 359 1.71 -13.68 5.45
C ILE A 359 2.16 -12.79 4.30
N VAL A 360 3.18 -13.24 3.56
CA VAL A 360 3.89 -12.46 2.54
C VAL A 360 3.43 -12.89 1.15
N ASP A 361 2.90 -11.98 0.35
CA ASP A 361 2.55 -12.23 -1.05
C ASP A 361 3.84 -12.49 -1.87
N VAL A 362 3.86 -13.58 -2.63
CA VAL A 362 4.98 -13.94 -3.49
C VAL A 362 4.58 -13.98 -4.98
N GLY A 363 3.42 -13.38 -5.28
CA GLY A 363 2.87 -13.30 -6.62
C GLY A 363 2.13 -14.56 -7.08
N GLY A 364 1.32 -14.38 -8.14
CA GLY A 364 0.57 -15.50 -8.72
C GLY A 364 -0.52 -16.08 -7.82
N GLY A 365 -0.98 -15.36 -6.78
CA GLY A 365 -1.99 -15.83 -5.82
C GLY A 365 -1.43 -16.74 -4.73
N TYR A 366 -0.10 -16.72 -4.52
CA TYR A 366 0.57 -17.53 -3.49
C TYR A 366 1.22 -16.64 -2.42
N TYR A 367 1.34 -17.20 -1.22
CA TYR A 367 1.85 -16.55 -0.03
C TYR A 367 2.89 -17.40 0.67
N LYS A 368 3.84 -16.77 1.38
CA LYS A 368 4.70 -17.39 2.39
C LYS A 368 4.18 -17.04 3.78
N LEU A 369 4.22 -18.01 4.69
CA LEU A 369 3.95 -17.77 6.10
C LEU A 369 5.29 -17.75 6.84
N VAL A 370 5.65 -16.61 7.43
CA VAL A 370 6.95 -16.40 8.09
C VAL A 370 6.74 -16.28 9.60
N SER A 371 7.45 -17.08 10.36
CA SER A 371 7.37 -17.07 11.83
C SER A 371 7.92 -15.76 12.42
N LYS A 372 7.14 -15.10 13.28
CA LYS A 372 7.59 -13.93 14.06
C LYS A 372 8.71 -14.26 15.03
N ALA A 373 8.78 -15.51 15.50
CA ALA A 373 9.77 -15.92 16.49
C ALA A 373 11.20 -15.99 15.94
N ASN A 374 11.38 -16.35 14.64
CA ASN A 374 12.70 -16.72 14.13
C ASN A 374 12.91 -16.42 12.64
N GLY A 375 11.89 -15.95 11.90
CA GLY A 375 11.98 -15.64 10.47
C GLY A 375 11.97 -16.85 9.53
N LEU A 376 11.85 -18.09 10.06
CA LEU A 376 11.70 -19.28 9.24
C LEU A 376 10.31 -19.34 8.60
N VAL A 377 10.19 -20.04 7.46
CA VAL A 377 8.94 -20.12 6.70
C VAL A 377 8.26 -21.48 6.84
N VAL A 378 6.94 -21.52 6.70
CA VAL A 378 6.15 -22.74 6.68
C VAL A 378 6.44 -23.51 5.39
N ASP A 379 6.84 -24.78 5.52
CA ASP A 379 7.41 -25.61 4.48
C ASP A 379 6.82 -27.04 4.51
N VAL A 380 6.60 -27.63 3.36
CA VAL A 380 6.30 -29.06 3.26
C VAL A 380 7.61 -29.85 3.17
N SER A 381 7.87 -30.68 4.19
CA SER A 381 9.11 -31.44 4.32
C SER A 381 9.47 -32.20 3.06
N GLY A 382 10.72 -32.02 2.59
CA GLY A 382 11.25 -32.69 1.41
C GLY A 382 10.53 -32.32 0.10
N SER A 383 9.76 -31.24 0.05
CA SER A 383 8.88 -30.88 -1.07
C SER A 383 7.97 -32.05 -1.48
N SER A 384 7.56 -32.86 -0.52
CA SER A 384 6.73 -34.05 -0.75
C SER A 384 5.36 -33.67 -1.33
N THR A 385 4.83 -34.53 -2.23
CA THR A 385 3.46 -34.41 -2.74
C THR A 385 2.51 -35.44 -2.14
N ALA A 386 2.99 -36.28 -1.18
CA ALA A 386 2.20 -37.32 -0.55
C ALA A 386 1.26 -36.77 0.55
N ASP A 387 0.13 -37.46 0.79
CA ASP A 387 -0.65 -37.29 1.99
C ASP A 387 0.17 -37.66 3.23
N GLY A 388 -0.02 -36.94 4.33
CA GLY A 388 0.70 -37.19 5.58
C GLY A 388 2.11 -36.57 5.64
N ALA A 389 2.56 -35.85 4.58
CA ALA A 389 3.84 -35.19 4.64
C ALA A 389 3.83 -34.06 5.69
N ALA A 390 4.88 -34.04 6.52
CA ALA A 390 4.99 -33.07 7.60
C ALA A 390 5.03 -31.63 7.08
N VAL A 391 4.27 -30.75 7.72
CA VAL A 391 4.42 -29.29 7.58
C VAL A 391 5.31 -28.79 8.71
N GLN A 392 6.42 -28.18 8.35
CA GLN A 392 7.51 -27.79 9.24
C GLN A 392 7.86 -26.30 9.08
N GLN A 393 8.70 -25.78 9.94
CA GLN A 393 9.43 -24.54 9.65
C GLN A 393 10.77 -24.84 8.98
N TRP A 394 11.16 -24.04 8.00
CA TRP A 394 12.43 -24.18 7.29
C TRP A 394 13.02 -22.83 6.89
N THR A 395 14.33 -22.81 6.60
CA THR A 395 14.97 -21.64 5.99
C THR A 395 14.32 -21.33 4.63
N ASP A 396 14.04 -20.06 4.36
CA ASP A 396 13.49 -19.64 3.07
C ASP A 396 14.47 -19.98 1.92
N ASN A 397 14.08 -20.86 1.03
CA ASN A 397 14.82 -21.29 -0.14
C ASN A 397 14.07 -21.04 -1.46
N GLY A 398 12.90 -20.40 -1.40
CA GLY A 398 12.10 -19.98 -2.55
C GLY A 398 11.36 -21.10 -3.29
N THR A 399 11.42 -22.35 -2.82
CA THR A 399 10.75 -23.49 -3.47
C THR A 399 9.23 -23.40 -3.39
N ASP A 400 8.53 -24.18 -4.22
CA ASP A 400 7.06 -24.20 -4.22
C ASP A 400 6.47 -24.91 -2.98
N ALA A 401 7.29 -25.67 -2.24
CA ALA A 401 6.92 -26.27 -0.95
C ALA A 401 6.69 -25.22 0.16
N GLN A 402 7.19 -23.99 -0.04
CA GLN A 402 7.08 -22.86 0.88
C GLN A 402 6.02 -21.84 0.47
N LYS A 403 5.27 -22.13 -0.61
CA LYS A 403 4.25 -21.24 -1.17
C LYS A 403 2.86 -21.84 -1.00
N TRP A 404 1.94 -21.04 -0.50
CA TRP A 404 0.60 -21.47 -0.11
C TRP A 404 -0.47 -20.62 -0.79
N ALA A 405 -1.43 -21.26 -1.43
CA ALA A 405 -2.64 -20.60 -1.90
C ALA A 405 -3.64 -20.50 -0.73
N LEU A 406 -4.14 -19.30 -0.44
CA LEU A 406 -5.13 -19.06 0.60
C LEU A 406 -6.50 -18.91 -0.05
N THR A 407 -7.38 -19.88 0.16
CA THR A 407 -8.76 -19.85 -0.35
C THR A 407 -9.72 -19.57 0.79
N LYS A 408 -10.37 -18.39 0.76
CA LYS A 408 -11.36 -17.99 1.77
C LYS A 408 -12.60 -18.87 1.64
N ILE A 409 -13.09 -19.35 2.78
CA ILE A 409 -14.35 -20.09 2.89
C ILE A 409 -15.43 -19.11 3.34
N ASN A 410 -16.48 -19.00 2.55
CA ASN A 410 -17.62 -18.11 2.82
C ASN A 410 -18.58 -18.71 3.85
#